data_366febeeb270732e96b31feccc005a69
#
_entry.id   366febeeb270732e96b31feccc005a69
#
_cell.length_a   1.000
_cell.length_b   1.000
_cell.length_c   1.000
_cell.angle_alpha   90.00
_cell.angle_beta   90.00
_cell.angle_gamma   90.00
#
_symmetry.space_group_name_H-M   'P 1'
#
loop_
_entity.id
_entity.type
_entity.pdbx_description
1 polymer ?
#
loop_
_entity_poly.entity_id
_entity_poly.type
_entity_poly.pdbx_seq_one_letter_code
_entity_poly.pdbx_strand_id
1 'polypeptide(L)'
;MNPVRDLDGAQAKEIEEQLFTTHRQQLPRHVPIPLPRQDFWEMVRALLSSLDLEIQDMVRKGSIDMRLQNLQKRQTNIRRIASELARKRMVAMMQHAASQALRSGVNPNMTQELPSLDWQRHDPSEKAFYHALQLNVDRFKKEI
;
A
#
# COMPACT_ATOMS: atom_id res chain seq x y z
N MET A 1 -20.36 -4.31 -10.40
CA MET A 1 -20.05 -2.93 -10.00
C MET A 1 -19.88 -2.88 -8.49
N ASN A 2 -18.63 -2.78 -8.02
CA ASN A 2 -18.40 -2.64 -6.59
C ASN A 2 -18.80 -1.23 -6.18
N PRO A 3 -19.78 -1.09 -5.29
CA PRO A 3 -20.10 0.23 -4.79
C PRO A 3 -18.87 0.79 -4.09
N VAL A 4 -18.51 2.01 -4.43
CA VAL A 4 -17.50 2.76 -3.69
C VAL A 4 -18.02 2.83 -2.24
N ARG A 5 -17.24 2.33 -1.28
CA ARG A 5 -17.60 2.45 0.13
C ARG A 5 -17.66 3.93 0.47
N ASP A 6 -18.83 4.38 0.91
CA ASP A 6 -18.97 5.72 1.44
C ASP A 6 -18.32 5.77 2.83
N LEU A 7 -17.32 6.64 2.95
CA LEU A 7 -16.67 6.86 4.22
C LEU A 7 -17.30 8.08 4.89
N ASP A 8 -17.67 7.94 6.16
CA ASP A 8 -18.01 9.12 6.95
C ASP A 8 -16.75 9.91 7.31
N GLY A 9 -16.92 11.13 7.86
CA GLY A 9 -15.78 11.98 8.17
C GLY A 9 -14.80 11.39 9.17
N ALA A 10 -15.31 10.62 10.14
CA ALA A 10 -14.46 9.97 11.14
C ALA A 10 -13.66 8.82 10.54
N GLN A 11 -14.29 8.02 9.68
CA GLN A 11 -13.61 6.93 8.97
C GLN A 11 -12.56 7.47 8.01
N ALA A 12 -12.88 8.51 7.26
CA ALA A 12 -11.94 9.14 6.34
C ALA A 12 -10.69 9.63 7.07
N LYS A 13 -10.88 10.27 8.22
CA LYS A 13 -9.77 10.76 9.04
C LYS A 13 -8.93 9.60 9.58
N GLU A 14 -9.56 8.53 10.03
CA GLU A 14 -8.86 7.34 10.53
C GLU A 14 -8.00 6.71 9.43
N ILE A 15 -8.53 6.54 8.22
CA ILE A 15 -7.78 5.98 7.09
C ILE A 15 -6.60 6.87 6.72
N GLU A 16 -6.80 8.18 6.70
CA GLU A 16 -5.72 9.13 6.41
C GLU A 16 -4.59 9.03 7.44
N GLU A 17 -4.93 8.95 8.72
CA GLU A 17 -3.95 8.80 9.79
C GLU A 17 -3.21 7.46 9.69
N GLN A 18 -3.92 6.38 9.39
CA GLN A 18 -3.32 5.05 9.17
C GLN A 18 -2.36 5.07 7.99
N LEU A 19 -2.73 5.73 6.89
CA LEU A 19 -1.87 5.86 5.72
C LEU A 19 -0.58 6.60 6.06
N PHE A 20 -0.68 7.74 6.72
CA PHE A 20 0.49 8.54 7.07
C PHE A 20 1.40 7.84 8.06
N THR A 21 0.83 7.17 9.07
CA THR A 21 1.59 6.41 10.06
C THR A 21 2.31 5.23 9.40
N THR A 22 1.60 4.48 8.56
CA THR A 22 2.18 3.33 7.85
C THR A 22 3.32 3.78 6.93
N HIS A 23 3.13 4.88 6.23
CA HIS A 23 4.17 5.46 5.37
C HIS A 23 5.44 5.79 6.17
N ARG A 24 5.30 6.48 7.31
CA ARG A 24 6.45 6.82 8.16
C ARG A 24 7.15 5.58 8.69
N GLN A 25 6.40 4.57 9.09
CA GLN A 25 6.97 3.33 9.63
C GLN A 25 7.65 2.48 8.57
N GLN A 26 7.15 2.51 7.34
CA GLN A 26 7.71 1.71 6.25
C GLN A 26 8.99 2.31 5.67
N LEU A 27 9.13 3.63 5.65
CA LEU A 27 10.26 4.31 5.00
C LEU A 27 11.64 3.76 5.40
N PRO A 28 11.95 3.56 6.70
CA PRO A 28 13.27 3.06 7.09
C PRO A 28 13.41 1.54 7.00
N ARG A 29 12.36 0.82 6.61
CA ARG A 29 12.36 -0.64 6.66
C ARG A 29 12.57 -1.23 5.28
N HIS A 30 13.34 -2.33 5.22
CA HIS A 30 13.60 -3.07 3.99
C HIS A 30 12.65 -4.26 3.80
N VAL A 31 11.84 -4.55 4.81
CA VAL A 31 10.84 -5.64 4.79
C VAL A 31 9.46 -4.98 4.88
N PRO A 32 8.45 -5.49 4.15
CA PRO A 32 7.10 -4.95 4.30
C PRO A 32 6.61 -5.09 5.74
N ILE A 33 6.24 -3.98 6.35
CA ILE A 33 5.69 -4.00 7.71
C ILE A 33 4.23 -4.45 7.68
N PRO A 34 3.70 -4.98 8.80
CA PRO A 34 2.28 -5.28 8.87
C PRO A 34 1.43 -4.04 8.66
N LEU A 35 0.33 -4.21 7.92
CA LEU A 35 -0.62 -3.13 7.71
C LEU A 35 -1.59 -3.01 8.89
N PRO A 36 -2.15 -1.82 9.14
CA PRO A 36 -3.08 -1.64 10.26
C PRO A 36 -4.42 -2.36 10.06
N ARG A 37 -4.73 -2.77 8.82
CA ARG A 37 -5.96 -3.49 8.50
C ARG A 37 -5.78 -4.27 7.19
N GLN A 38 -6.54 -5.35 7.03
CA GLN A 38 -6.45 -6.21 5.85
C GLN A 38 -6.99 -5.55 4.57
N ASP A 39 -7.97 -4.65 4.70
CA ASP A 39 -8.56 -3.94 3.58
C ASP A 39 -7.91 -2.56 3.36
N PHE A 40 -6.65 -2.43 3.71
CA PHE A 40 -5.94 -1.15 3.73
C PHE A 40 -6.01 -0.43 2.38
N TRP A 41 -5.62 -1.08 1.29
CA TRP A 41 -5.58 -0.43 -0.02
C TRP A 41 -6.97 -0.15 -0.57
N GLU A 42 -7.94 -1.00 -0.27
CA GLU A 42 -9.34 -0.72 -0.60
C GLU A 42 -9.83 0.54 0.08
N MET A 43 -9.50 0.71 1.36
CA MET A 43 -9.91 1.88 2.12
C MET A 43 -9.18 3.15 1.70
N VAL A 44 -7.91 3.06 1.31
CA VAL A 44 -7.17 4.21 0.75
C VAL A 44 -7.83 4.64 -0.57
N ARG A 45 -8.20 3.69 -1.41
CA ARG A 45 -8.92 3.98 -2.65
C ARG A 45 -10.27 4.63 -2.37
N ALA A 46 -11.02 4.13 -1.39
CA ALA A 46 -12.29 4.70 -0.98
C ALA A 46 -12.12 6.15 -0.47
N LEU A 47 -11.05 6.41 0.29
CA LEU A 47 -10.73 7.75 0.76
C LEU A 47 -10.49 8.70 -0.41
N LEU A 48 -9.68 8.32 -1.38
CA LEU A 48 -9.40 9.15 -2.56
C LEU A 48 -10.65 9.38 -3.40
N SER A 49 -11.49 8.36 -3.57
CA SER A 49 -12.75 8.49 -4.29
C SER A 49 -13.72 9.44 -3.58
N SER A 50 -13.79 9.34 -2.26
CA SER A 50 -14.64 10.22 -1.44
C SER A 50 -14.22 11.68 -1.57
N LEU A 51 -12.91 11.95 -1.53
CA LEU A 51 -12.37 13.31 -1.71
C LEU A 51 -12.67 13.84 -3.12
N ASP A 52 -12.53 12.96 -4.13
CA ASP A 52 -12.79 13.34 -5.51
C ASP A 52 -14.27 13.74 -5.72
N LEU A 53 -15.20 12.97 -5.14
CA LEU A 53 -16.62 13.27 -5.21
C LEU A 53 -16.94 14.58 -4.50
N GLU A 54 -16.33 14.84 -3.35
CA GLU A 54 -16.52 16.09 -2.60
C GLU A 54 -16.01 17.29 -3.39
N ILE A 55 -14.84 17.16 -4.03
CA ILE A 55 -14.27 18.21 -4.88
C ILE A 55 -15.19 18.48 -6.08
N GLN A 56 -15.65 17.43 -6.76
CA GLN A 56 -16.55 17.57 -7.90
C GLN A 56 -17.85 18.25 -7.51
N ASP A 57 -18.39 17.91 -6.35
CA ASP A 57 -19.62 18.53 -5.84
C ASP A 57 -19.43 20.03 -5.59
N MET A 58 -18.32 20.41 -4.96
CA MET A 58 -17.99 21.81 -4.72
C MET A 58 -17.81 22.61 -6.02
N VAL A 59 -17.14 22.03 -6.99
CA VAL A 59 -16.95 22.64 -8.32
C VAL A 59 -18.31 22.84 -9.00
N ARG A 60 -19.18 21.83 -8.94
CA ARG A 60 -20.51 21.88 -9.54
C ARG A 60 -21.37 22.99 -8.92
N LYS A 61 -21.24 23.20 -7.61
CA LYS A 61 -21.96 24.23 -6.88
C LYS A 61 -21.35 25.62 -7.05
N GLY A 62 -20.23 25.73 -7.76
CA GLY A 62 -19.54 27.00 -7.98
C GLY A 62 -18.80 27.52 -6.75
N SER A 63 -18.56 26.69 -5.77
CA SER A 63 -17.84 27.06 -4.54
C SER A 63 -16.32 27.08 -4.81
N ILE A 64 -15.83 28.12 -5.45
CA ILE A 64 -14.40 28.32 -5.71
C ILE A 64 -13.84 29.17 -4.57
N ASP A 65 -13.50 28.55 -3.46
CA ASP A 65 -12.97 29.21 -2.28
C ASP A 65 -11.78 28.46 -1.69
N MET A 66 -11.30 28.89 -0.53
CA MET A 66 -10.16 28.27 0.15
C MET A 66 -10.44 26.81 0.53
N ARG A 67 -11.69 26.47 0.79
CA ARG A 67 -12.06 25.07 1.12
C ARG A 67 -11.78 24.14 -0.06
N LEU A 68 -12.12 24.56 -1.27
CA LEU A 68 -11.84 23.78 -2.47
C LEU A 68 -10.34 23.59 -2.66
N GLN A 69 -9.57 24.67 -2.51
CA GLN A 69 -8.10 24.60 -2.63
C GLN A 69 -7.51 23.69 -1.58
N ASN A 70 -8.00 23.75 -0.34
CA ASN A 70 -7.52 22.89 0.74
C ASN A 70 -7.83 21.42 0.47
N LEU A 71 -9.02 21.11 -0.03
CA LEU A 71 -9.40 19.74 -0.40
C LEU A 71 -8.53 19.21 -1.53
N GLN A 72 -8.25 20.03 -2.54
CA GLN A 72 -7.39 19.64 -3.66
C GLN A 72 -5.95 19.36 -3.20
N LYS A 73 -5.43 20.21 -2.32
CA LYS A 73 -4.10 20.00 -1.73
C LYS A 73 -4.06 18.72 -0.89
N ARG A 74 -5.09 18.49 -0.10
CA ARG A 74 -5.21 17.29 0.73
C ARG A 74 -5.25 16.04 -0.13
N GLN A 75 -6.06 16.03 -1.19
CA GLN A 75 -6.14 14.91 -2.12
C GLN A 75 -4.78 14.63 -2.79
N THR A 76 -4.11 15.68 -3.27
CA THR A 76 -2.80 15.56 -3.89
C THR A 76 -1.77 14.97 -2.94
N ASN A 77 -1.76 15.44 -1.69
CA ASN A 77 -0.83 14.94 -0.67
C ASN A 77 -1.10 13.48 -0.33
N ILE A 78 -2.36 13.11 -0.14
CA ILE A 78 -2.74 11.73 0.15
C ILE A 78 -2.34 10.82 -1.01
N ARG A 79 -2.60 11.25 -2.24
CA ARG A 79 -2.24 10.46 -3.44
C ARG A 79 -0.73 10.27 -3.54
N ARG A 80 0.04 11.30 -3.25
CA ARG A 80 1.50 11.24 -3.25
C ARG A 80 2.01 10.26 -2.20
N ILE A 81 1.51 10.36 -0.97
CA ILE A 81 1.92 9.47 0.14
C ILE A 81 1.53 8.03 -0.16
N ALA A 82 0.32 7.80 -0.68
CA ALA A 82 -0.14 6.46 -1.05
C ALA A 82 0.75 5.85 -2.14
N SER A 83 1.13 6.63 -3.15
CA SER A 83 2.00 6.17 -4.23
C SER A 83 3.41 5.86 -3.74
N GLU A 84 3.97 6.70 -2.88
CA GLU A 84 5.28 6.45 -2.28
C GLU A 84 5.28 5.19 -1.42
N LEU A 85 4.24 5.02 -0.61
CA LEU A 85 4.10 3.83 0.24
C LEU A 85 3.96 2.57 -0.61
N ALA A 86 3.10 2.60 -1.62
CA ALA A 86 2.90 1.45 -2.51
C ALA A 86 4.22 1.04 -3.18
N ARG A 87 4.97 2.00 -3.70
CA ARG A 87 6.27 1.75 -4.33
C ARG A 87 7.27 1.17 -3.34
N LYS A 88 7.36 1.76 -2.14
CA LYS A 88 8.29 1.30 -1.11
C LYS A 88 7.98 -0.14 -0.70
N ARG A 89 6.71 -0.47 -0.51
CA ARG A 89 6.29 -1.82 -0.15
C ARG A 89 6.53 -2.80 -1.30
N MET A 90 6.25 -2.40 -2.53
CA MET A 90 6.50 -3.23 -3.71
C MET A 90 7.99 -3.60 -3.81
N VAL A 91 8.88 -2.63 -3.67
CA VAL A 91 10.33 -2.87 -3.69
C VAL A 91 10.74 -3.79 -2.55
N ALA A 92 10.22 -3.57 -1.34
CA ALA A 92 10.51 -4.41 -0.19
C ALA A 92 10.07 -5.86 -0.41
N MET A 93 8.89 -6.06 -1.01
CA MET A 93 8.39 -7.40 -1.35
C MET A 93 9.24 -8.07 -2.43
N MET A 94 9.67 -7.32 -3.44
CA MET A 94 10.53 -7.83 -4.51
C MET A 94 11.88 -8.29 -3.93
N GLN A 95 12.49 -7.48 -3.08
CA GLN A 95 13.75 -7.81 -2.43
C GLN A 95 13.61 -9.03 -1.53
N HIS A 96 12.51 -9.12 -0.77
CA HIS A 96 12.25 -10.25 0.10
C HIS A 96 12.09 -11.55 -0.70
N ALA A 97 11.30 -11.54 -1.76
CA ALA A 97 11.06 -12.70 -2.61
C ALA A 97 12.35 -13.16 -3.29
N ALA A 98 13.14 -12.24 -3.83
CA ALA A 98 14.40 -12.55 -4.49
C ALA A 98 15.42 -13.12 -3.50
N SER A 99 15.56 -12.52 -2.33
CA SER A 99 16.51 -12.96 -1.30
C SER A 99 16.15 -14.35 -0.78
N GLN A 100 14.86 -14.61 -0.56
CA GLN A 100 14.40 -15.90 -0.08
C GLN A 100 14.64 -17.00 -1.11
N ALA A 101 14.37 -16.74 -2.37
CA ALA A 101 14.59 -17.72 -3.46
C ALA A 101 16.07 -18.06 -3.63
N LEU A 102 16.95 -17.06 -3.54
CA LEU A 102 18.40 -17.27 -3.69
C LEU A 102 19.00 -17.99 -2.48
N ARG A 103 18.46 -17.81 -1.29
CA ARG A 103 18.95 -18.49 -0.09
C ARG A 103 18.65 -19.98 -0.07
N SER A 104 17.51 -20.39 -0.57
CA SER A 104 17.10 -21.79 -0.54
C SER A 104 17.96 -22.71 -1.41
N GLY A 105 18.89 -22.15 -2.21
CA GLY A 105 19.76 -22.92 -3.09
C GLY A 105 21.26 -22.89 -2.75
N VAL A 106 21.71 -22.06 -1.79
CA VAL A 106 23.13 -21.73 -1.70
C VAL A 106 23.85 -22.33 -0.49
N ASN A 107 23.23 -22.42 0.67
CA ASN A 107 23.88 -23.09 1.82
C ASN A 107 22.88 -23.27 2.97
N PRO A 108 22.56 -24.56 3.32
CA PRO A 108 21.65 -24.79 4.44
C PRO A 108 22.20 -24.36 5.80
N ASN A 109 23.48 -23.99 5.88
CA ASN A 109 24.11 -23.56 7.12
C ASN A 109 24.22 -22.04 7.29
N MET A 110 23.82 -21.26 6.29
CA MET A 110 23.73 -19.81 6.45
C MET A 110 22.40 -19.44 7.07
N THR A 111 22.43 -19.25 8.37
CA THR A 111 21.29 -19.16 9.26
C THR A 111 20.74 -17.76 9.45
N GLN A 112 20.77 -16.88 8.48
CA GLN A 112 19.96 -15.68 8.56
C GLN A 112 18.63 -15.95 7.87
N GLU A 113 17.68 -16.48 8.63
CA GLU A 113 16.31 -16.60 8.16
C GLU A 113 15.75 -15.21 7.95
N LEU A 114 15.26 -14.97 6.73
CA LEU A 114 14.44 -13.78 6.49
C LEU A 114 13.15 -13.91 7.29
N PRO A 115 12.71 -12.84 7.96
CA PRO A 115 11.44 -12.90 8.64
C PRO A 115 10.34 -13.28 7.67
N SER A 116 9.53 -14.28 8.04
CA SER A 116 8.36 -14.63 7.26
C SER A 116 7.34 -13.51 7.34
N LEU A 117 6.67 -13.26 6.22
CA LEU A 117 5.63 -12.24 6.17
C LEU A 117 4.35 -12.77 6.79
N ASP A 118 3.75 -11.99 7.67
CA ASP A 118 2.47 -12.30 8.28
C ASP A 118 1.34 -11.88 7.34
N TRP A 119 0.89 -12.81 6.50
CA TRP A 119 -0.11 -12.54 5.49
C TRP A 119 -1.50 -12.23 6.06
N GLN A 120 -1.75 -12.56 7.33
CA GLN A 120 -2.99 -12.17 8.00
C GLN A 120 -3.05 -10.67 8.27
N ARG A 121 -1.90 -10.02 8.31
CA ARG A 121 -1.76 -8.59 8.55
C ARG A 121 -1.36 -7.81 7.29
N HIS A 122 -1.53 -8.42 6.13
CA HIS A 122 -1.25 -7.80 4.84
C HIS A 122 -2.51 -7.81 3.98
N ASP A 123 -2.58 -6.86 3.05
CA ASP A 123 -3.70 -6.76 2.12
C ASP A 123 -3.68 -7.96 1.16
N PRO A 124 -4.84 -8.55 0.80
CA PRO A 124 -4.88 -9.66 -0.15
C PRO A 124 -4.27 -9.35 -1.51
N SER A 125 -4.33 -8.10 -1.98
CA SER A 125 -3.70 -7.70 -3.23
C SER A 125 -2.18 -7.79 -3.15
N GLU A 126 -1.59 -7.45 -2.00
CA GLU A 126 -0.16 -7.59 -1.77
C GLU A 126 0.26 -9.06 -1.70
N LYS A 127 -0.54 -9.89 -1.07
CA LYS A 127 -0.30 -11.33 -1.00
C LYS A 127 -0.28 -11.94 -2.40
N ALA A 128 -1.24 -11.59 -3.24
CA ALA A 128 -1.31 -12.06 -4.62
C ALA A 128 -0.09 -11.60 -5.42
N PHE A 129 0.31 -10.34 -5.27
CA PHE A 129 1.50 -9.79 -5.89
C PHE A 129 2.77 -10.55 -5.47
N TYR A 130 2.94 -10.81 -4.18
CA TYR A 130 4.10 -11.52 -3.65
C TYR A 130 4.18 -12.95 -4.19
N HIS A 131 3.06 -13.67 -4.24
CA HIS A 131 3.03 -15.03 -4.80
C HIS A 131 3.39 -15.04 -6.28
N ALA A 132 2.94 -14.06 -7.04
CA ALA A 132 3.31 -13.93 -8.46
C ALA A 132 4.81 -13.67 -8.61
N LEU A 133 5.39 -12.85 -7.73
CA LEU A 133 6.84 -12.62 -7.69
C LEU A 133 7.60 -13.91 -7.42
N GLN A 134 7.17 -14.70 -6.43
CA GLN A 134 7.84 -15.96 -6.11
C GLN A 134 7.85 -16.91 -7.30
N LEU A 135 6.74 -17.02 -8.02
CA LEU A 135 6.65 -17.85 -9.20
C LEU A 135 7.61 -17.38 -10.30
N ASN A 136 7.68 -16.09 -10.52
CA ASN A 136 8.57 -15.50 -11.53
C ASN A 136 10.05 -15.67 -11.16
N VAL A 137 10.39 -15.47 -9.89
CA VAL A 137 11.76 -15.64 -9.39
C VAL A 137 12.17 -17.11 -9.49
N ASP A 138 11.31 -18.06 -9.10
CA ASP A 138 11.58 -19.48 -9.18
C ASP A 138 11.78 -19.93 -10.63
N ARG A 139 10.99 -19.39 -11.54
CA ARG A 139 11.15 -19.67 -12.98
C ARG A 139 12.47 -19.17 -13.51
N PHE A 140 12.83 -17.93 -13.17
CA PHE A 140 14.12 -17.34 -13.57
C PHE A 140 15.29 -18.12 -13.00
N LYS A 141 15.20 -18.55 -11.72
CA LYS A 141 16.25 -19.33 -11.06
C LYS A 141 16.56 -20.64 -11.77
N LYS A 142 15.55 -21.28 -12.37
CA LYS A 142 15.77 -22.52 -13.14
C LYS A 142 16.53 -22.30 -14.43
N GLU A 143 16.56 -21.08 -14.94
CA GLU A 143 17.23 -20.75 -16.22
C GLU A 143 18.67 -20.32 -16.03
N ILE A 144 19.06 -20.03 -14.82
CA ILE A 144 20.44 -19.67 -14.51
C ILE A 144 21.16 -20.84 -13.84
#